data_e0da1d7ac314a9bc69cbfc098df2f212
#
_entry.id   e0da1d7ac314a9bc69cbfc098df2f212
#
_cell.length_a   1.000
_cell.length_b   1.000
_cell.length_c   1.000
_cell.angle_alpha   90.00
_cell.angle_beta   90.00
_cell.angle_gamma   90.00
#
_symmetry.space_group_name_H-M   'P 1'
#
loop_
_entity.id
_entity.type
_entity.pdbx_description
1 polymer ?
#
loop_
_entity_poly.entity_id
_entity_poly.type
_entity_poly.pdbx_seq_one_letter_code
_entity_poly.pdbx_strand_id
1 'polypeptide(L)'
;MPAFVSDPHSLQGVPMSNFYDDLPIVDAHHHLWDLEGDLAYPWLANAEHAYMGDNSALRRSYLAPEYRRDTALHNVVATVHVEAECDRRRQVEETEWLTRVSMAHGMPNAIVAHAWIDEPNSEEIIVRQKAMSLVRGIRTKPIISKGPGDSVRGQPRSMQDPRWRNGLSLLEKHDLSWDLRVTWWHLEEAAEVVREHPRLRVVLNHTGYPLDRSPEALKVWRRGMEALAALPNNVHCKISGLTVLGQPWTLAANQPIICDAIRIFGVERCMFASNFPVDGLKGSWDYLYSCFKKATAEMPPADRKKLFSENALRFYRIRLD
;
A
#
# COMPACT_ATOMS: atom_id res chain seq x y z
N MET A 1 7.69 2.54 -28.69
CA MET A 1 7.03 2.08 -27.44
C MET A 1 7.56 0.69 -27.15
N PRO A 2 8.30 0.43 -26.06
CA PRO A 2 8.55 -0.94 -25.66
C PRO A 2 7.26 -1.47 -25.04
N ALA A 3 6.66 -2.46 -25.70
CA ALA A 3 5.58 -3.24 -25.14
C ALA A 3 6.13 -4.00 -23.92
N PHE A 4 5.44 -3.95 -22.80
CA PHE A 4 5.70 -4.83 -21.66
C PHE A 4 5.52 -6.27 -22.17
N VAL A 5 6.62 -7.01 -22.28
CA VAL A 5 6.59 -8.42 -22.64
C VAL A 5 6.11 -9.18 -21.41
N SER A 6 4.82 -9.48 -21.38
CA SER A 6 4.29 -10.49 -20.46
C SER A 6 4.86 -11.84 -20.89
N ASP A 7 5.59 -12.52 -20.02
CA ASP A 7 5.98 -13.91 -20.24
C ASP A 7 4.75 -14.82 -20.09
N PRO A 8 4.19 -15.38 -21.18
CA PRO A 8 3.01 -16.23 -21.13
C PRO A 8 3.26 -17.60 -20.48
N HIS A 9 4.53 -17.95 -20.22
CA HIS A 9 4.90 -19.30 -19.77
C HIS A 9 4.85 -19.53 -18.26
N SER A 10 4.66 -18.50 -17.42
CA SER A 10 4.65 -18.63 -15.96
C SER A 10 3.31 -19.09 -15.37
N LEU A 11 2.25 -19.16 -16.16
CA LEU A 11 0.90 -19.57 -15.75
C LEU A 11 0.53 -20.98 -16.25
N GLN A 12 1.50 -21.88 -16.43
CA GLN A 12 1.25 -23.23 -16.93
C GLN A 12 0.24 -23.99 -16.06
N GLY A 13 -0.87 -24.40 -16.67
CA GLY A 13 -1.80 -25.41 -16.14
C GLY A 13 -3.20 -24.94 -15.73
N VAL A 14 -3.50 -23.62 -15.75
CA VAL A 14 -4.88 -23.13 -15.50
C VAL A 14 -5.33 -22.30 -16.71
N PRO A 15 -6.52 -22.57 -17.27
CA PRO A 15 -7.05 -21.76 -18.37
C PRO A 15 -7.16 -20.30 -17.94
N MET A 16 -6.62 -19.36 -18.73
CA MET A 16 -6.69 -17.91 -18.46
C MET A 16 -8.12 -17.41 -18.26
N SER A 17 -9.11 -18.06 -18.88
CA SER A 17 -10.54 -17.74 -18.72
C SER A 17 -11.05 -17.79 -17.27
N ASN A 18 -10.40 -18.51 -16.37
CA ASN A 18 -10.83 -18.61 -14.97
C ASN A 18 -10.36 -17.46 -14.08
N PHE A 19 -9.56 -16.52 -14.62
CA PHE A 19 -9.06 -15.36 -13.87
C PHE A 19 -9.86 -14.07 -14.12
N TYR A 20 -10.65 -14.04 -15.19
CA TYR A 20 -11.54 -12.94 -15.54
C TYR A 20 -12.95 -13.21 -15.00
N ASP A 21 -13.01 -13.57 -13.71
CA ASP A 21 -14.26 -13.71 -12.98
C ASP A 21 -14.83 -12.32 -12.57
N ASP A 22 -16.12 -12.29 -12.28
CA ASP A 22 -16.82 -11.08 -11.81
C ASP A 22 -16.49 -10.71 -10.35
N LEU A 23 -15.42 -11.30 -9.78
CA LEU A 23 -15.00 -11.01 -8.41
C LEU A 23 -14.76 -9.50 -8.27
N PRO A 24 -15.51 -8.79 -7.41
CA PRO A 24 -15.33 -7.36 -7.24
C PRO A 24 -13.99 -7.09 -6.58
N ILE A 25 -13.26 -6.13 -7.13
CA ILE A 25 -11.95 -5.71 -6.65
C ILE A 25 -12.03 -4.27 -6.16
N VAL A 26 -11.57 -4.04 -4.95
CA VAL A 26 -11.18 -2.72 -4.46
C VAL A 26 -9.66 -2.70 -4.43
N ASP A 27 -9.05 -1.95 -5.34
CA ASP A 27 -7.60 -1.78 -5.30
C ASP A 27 -7.23 -0.90 -4.12
N ALA A 28 -6.74 -1.52 -3.04
CA ALA A 28 -6.53 -0.85 -1.77
C ALA A 28 -5.26 0.04 -1.71
N HIS A 29 -4.50 0.12 -2.81
CA HIS A 29 -3.29 0.93 -2.87
C HIS A 29 -2.82 1.12 -4.31
N HIS A 30 -3.06 2.27 -4.87
CA HIS A 30 -2.42 2.71 -6.12
C HIS A 30 -1.98 4.17 -6.00
N HIS A 31 -1.25 4.64 -7.00
CA HIS A 31 -0.83 6.02 -7.11
C HIS A 31 -1.25 6.60 -8.45
N LEU A 32 -1.48 7.89 -8.47
CA LEU A 32 -1.58 8.72 -9.67
C LEU A 32 -0.62 9.91 -9.49
N TRP A 33 -0.03 10.37 -10.56
CA TRP A 33 0.75 11.60 -10.61
C TRP A 33 0.72 12.19 -12.01
N ASP A 34 0.79 13.52 -12.07
CA ASP A 34 0.87 14.29 -13.30
C ASP A 34 2.20 15.03 -13.33
N LEU A 35 3.11 14.62 -14.21
CA LEU A 35 4.42 15.26 -14.35
C LEU A 35 4.39 16.49 -15.28
N GLU A 36 3.28 16.72 -15.99
CA GLU A 36 3.04 17.90 -16.81
C GLU A 36 2.26 18.98 -16.02
N GLY A 37 1.77 18.63 -14.83
CA GLY A 37 1.05 19.49 -13.91
C GLY A 37 1.98 20.29 -12.99
N ASP A 38 1.36 21.03 -12.04
CA ASP A 38 2.09 21.93 -11.13
C ASP A 38 2.79 21.21 -9.96
N LEU A 39 2.46 19.93 -9.70
CA LEU A 39 3.01 19.18 -8.58
C LEU A 39 4.31 18.49 -8.98
N ALA A 40 5.36 18.71 -8.20
CA ALA A 40 6.62 18.00 -8.38
C ALA A 40 6.66 16.71 -7.52
N TYR A 41 7.26 15.66 -8.08
CA TYR A 41 7.52 14.37 -7.43
C TYR A 41 9.02 14.11 -7.39
N PRO A 42 9.77 14.65 -6.40
CA PRO A 42 11.24 14.67 -6.41
C PRO A 42 11.88 13.28 -6.47
N TRP A 43 11.23 12.25 -5.91
CA TRP A 43 11.75 10.89 -5.93
C TRP A 43 11.80 10.27 -7.34
N LEU A 44 10.98 10.74 -8.27
CA LEU A 44 11.01 10.30 -9.67
C LEU A 44 12.19 10.89 -10.47
N ALA A 45 12.80 11.97 -9.96
CA ALA A 45 13.97 12.57 -10.62
C ALA A 45 15.23 11.67 -10.54
N ASN A 46 15.31 10.81 -9.52
CA ASN A 46 16.44 9.89 -9.34
C ASN A 46 16.25 8.62 -10.17
N ALA A 47 17.29 8.20 -10.90
CA ALA A 47 17.23 7.04 -11.80
C ALA A 47 17.16 5.70 -11.07
N GLU A 48 17.64 5.65 -9.84
CA GLU A 48 17.67 4.46 -9.02
C GLU A 48 17.00 4.69 -7.68
N HIS A 49 16.29 3.71 -7.24
CA HIS A 49 15.62 3.71 -5.94
C HIS A 49 16.04 2.47 -5.14
N ALA A 50 16.34 2.64 -3.86
CA ALA A 50 16.90 1.60 -3.00
C ALA A 50 16.12 0.27 -2.99
N TYR A 51 14.79 0.32 -3.21
CA TYR A 51 13.93 -0.88 -3.18
C TYR A 51 13.40 -1.31 -4.55
N MET A 52 13.46 -0.43 -5.56
CA MET A 52 12.89 -0.67 -6.89
C MET A 52 13.95 -0.89 -7.96
N GLY A 53 15.16 -0.37 -7.74
CA GLY A 53 16.19 -0.28 -8.78
C GLY A 53 15.86 0.80 -9.79
N ASP A 54 16.11 0.52 -11.08
CA ASP A 54 15.77 1.46 -12.16
C ASP A 54 14.26 1.74 -12.20
N ASN A 55 13.90 2.99 -11.97
CA ASN A 55 12.55 3.51 -12.00
C ASN A 55 12.25 4.42 -13.19
N SER A 56 13.11 4.43 -14.21
CA SER A 56 13.00 5.32 -15.37
C SER A 56 11.65 5.20 -16.07
N ALA A 57 11.06 4.01 -16.15
CA ALA A 57 9.74 3.77 -16.73
C ALA A 57 8.58 4.46 -15.98
N LEU A 58 8.79 4.89 -14.73
CA LEU A 58 7.80 5.65 -13.95
C LEU A 58 7.86 7.17 -14.24
N ARG A 59 8.85 7.66 -14.97
CA ARG A 59 9.04 9.10 -15.25
C ARG A 59 8.13 9.58 -16.39
N ARG A 60 6.86 9.32 -16.24
CA ARG A 60 5.78 9.80 -17.09
C ARG A 60 4.55 10.00 -16.22
N SER A 61 3.63 10.84 -16.65
CA SER A 61 2.33 10.95 -15.98
C SER A 61 1.62 9.60 -15.98
N TYR A 62 0.98 9.27 -14.87
CA TYR A 62 0.11 8.11 -14.71
C TYR A 62 -1.20 8.57 -14.10
N LEU A 63 -2.22 8.66 -14.94
CA LEU A 63 -3.49 9.30 -14.66
C LEU A 63 -4.64 8.28 -14.64
N ALA A 64 -5.85 8.71 -14.31
CA ALA A 64 -7.02 7.84 -14.26
C ALA A 64 -7.31 7.07 -15.58
N PRO A 65 -7.14 7.66 -16.80
CA PRO A 65 -7.29 6.90 -18.04
C PRO A 65 -6.27 5.78 -18.21
N GLU A 66 -5.01 5.99 -17.80
CA GLU A 66 -3.98 4.95 -17.83
C GLU A 66 -4.34 3.81 -16.88
N TYR A 67 -4.69 4.15 -15.64
CA TYR A 67 -5.11 3.18 -14.64
C TYR A 67 -6.29 2.33 -15.14
N ARG A 68 -7.31 2.95 -15.73
CA ARG A 68 -8.46 2.22 -16.28
C ARG A 68 -8.11 1.27 -17.41
N ARG A 69 -7.15 1.64 -18.28
CA ARG A 69 -6.66 0.74 -19.33
C ARG A 69 -5.95 -0.47 -18.73
N ASP A 70 -5.12 -0.25 -17.71
CA ASP A 70 -4.35 -1.31 -17.08
C ASP A 70 -5.25 -2.30 -16.32
N THR A 71 -6.42 -1.84 -15.84
CA THR A 71 -7.38 -2.64 -15.04
C THR A 71 -8.53 -3.22 -15.86
N ALA A 72 -8.63 -2.93 -17.15
CA ALA A 72 -9.82 -3.17 -17.98
C ALA A 72 -10.29 -4.63 -18.06
N LEU A 73 -9.42 -5.60 -17.78
CA LEU A 73 -9.75 -7.03 -17.79
C LEU A 73 -10.35 -7.53 -16.46
N HIS A 74 -10.49 -6.67 -15.47
CA HIS A 74 -10.95 -7.05 -14.13
C HIS A 74 -12.08 -6.15 -13.65
N ASN A 75 -12.92 -6.68 -12.76
CA ASN A 75 -14.05 -5.95 -12.16
C ASN A 75 -13.57 -5.06 -10.99
N VAL A 76 -12.89 -3.95 -11.30
CA VAL A 76 -12.46 -2.96 -10.28
C VAL A 76 -13.63 -2.04 -9.97
N VAL A 77 -14.21 -2.18 -8.79
CA VAL A 77 -15.40 -1.44 -8.34
C VAL A 77 -15.07 -0.18 -7.54
N ALA A 78 -13.90 -0.11 -6.93
CA ALA A 78 -13.41 1.07 -6.22
C ALA A 78 -11.88 1.05 -6.08
N THR A 79 -11.31 2.22 -5.76
CA THR A 79 -9.86 2.37 -5.59
C THR A 79 -9.50 3.27 -4.41
N VAL A 80 -8.35 3.00 -3.81
CA VAL A 80 -7.74 3.83 -2.75
C VAL A 80 -6.44 4.39 -3.27
N HIS A 81 -6.40 5.70 -3.50
CA HIS A 81 -5.14 6.37 -3.79
C HIS A 81 -4.35 6.58 -2.50
N VAL A 82 -3.07 6.26 -2.53
CA VAL A 82 -2.14 6.58 -1.46
C VAL A 82 -1.17 7.66 -1.95
N GLU A 83 -0.91 8.66 -1.13
CA GLU A 83 -0.01 9.79 -1.44
C GLU A 83 1.20 9.32 -2.27
N ALA A 84 1.59 10.09 -3.28
CA ALA A 84 2.65 9.70 -4.22
C ALA A 84 3.99 10.42 -3.96
N GLU A 85 4.23 10.89 -2.74
CA GLU A 85 5.46 11.58 -2.33
C GLU A 85 5.76 12.84 -3.17
N CYS A 86 4.74 13.66 -3.40
CA CYS A 86 4.92 14.98 -3.98
C CYS A 86 5.81 15.86 -3.08
N ASP A 87 6.26 17.02 -3.58
CA ASP A 87 6.93 18.02 -2.74
C ASP A 87 6.10 18.27 -1.48
N ARG A 88 6.68 17.96 -0.32
CA ARG A 88 5.99 17.96 0.98
C ARG A 88 5.42 19.32 1.39
N ARG A 89 5.95 20.40 0.84
CA ARG A 89 5.38 21.74 1.02
C ARG A 89 4.01 21.87 0.35
N ARG A 90 3.72 21.03 -0.62
CA ARG A 90 2.48 21.00 -1.41
C ARG A 90 1.60 19.77 -1.12
N GLN A 91 1.80 19.10 0.01
CA GLN A 91 1.14 17.84 0.38
C GLN A 91 -0.41 17.94 0.41
N VAL A 92 -0.98 19.10 0.74
CA VAL A 92 -2.43 19.32 0.71
C VAL A 92 -2.94 19.50 -0.71
N GLU A 93 -2.16 20.16 -1.55
CA GLU A 93 -2.51 20.41 -2.95
C GLU A 93 -2.57 19.09 -3.77
N GLU A 94 -1.76 18.08 -3.41
CA GLU A 94 -1.89 16.73 -3.99
C GLU A 94 -3.30 16.17 -3.72
N THR A 95 -3.78 16.29 -2.50
CA THR A 95 -5.12 15.81 -2.13
C THR A 95 -6.24 16.61 -2.80
N GLU A 96 -6.07 17.92 -2.95
CA GLU A 96 -7.00 18.78 -3.69
C GLU A 96 -7.06 18.38 -5.17
N TRP A 97 -5.89 18.11 -5.79
CA TRP A 97 -5.82 17.60 -7.16
C TRP A 97 -6.52 16.25 -7.30
N LEU A 98 -6.27 15.30 -6.41
CA LEU A 98 -6.91 13.99 -6.41
C LEU A 98 -8.43 14.06 -6.20
N THR A 99 -8.90 15.03 -5.42
CA THR A 99 -10.34 15.29 -5.25
C THR A 99 -10.95 15.73 -6.58
N ARG A 100 -10.28 16.62 -7.33
CA ARG A 100 -10.72 17.01 -8.69
C ARG A 100 -10.69 15.83 -9.67
N VAL A 101 -9.65 14.98 -9.61
CA VAL A 101 -9.56 13.75 -10.42
C VAL A 101 -10.75 12.83 -10.11
N SER A 102 -11.09 12.65 -8.83
CA SER A 102 -12.23 11.83 -8.44
C SER A 102 -13.56 12.38 -8.99
N MET A 103 -13.77 13.67 -8.91
CA MET A 103 -14.98 14.31 -9.46
C MET A 103 -15.07 14.13 -10.98
N ALA A 104 -13.96 14.20 -11.71
CA ALA A 104 -13.93 14.09 -13.16
C ALA A 104 -14.01 12.65 -13.67
N HIS A 105 -13.45 11.70 -12.92
CA HIS A 105 -13.26 10.34 -13.38
C HIS A 105 -13.93 9.26 -12.50
N GLY A 106 -14.61 9.61 -11.39
CA GLY A 106 -15.22 8.64 -10.47
C GLY A 106 -14.19 7.81 -9.70
N MET A 107 -12.90 8.21 -9.72
CA MET A 107 -11.82 7.59 -8.97
C MET A 107 -10.73 8.61 -8.62
N PRO A 108 -9.99 8.43 -7.49
CA PRO A 108 -10.12 7.40 -6.46
C PRO A 108 -11.39 7.57 -5.61
N ASN A 109 -11.82 6.48 -4.94
CA ASN A 109 -12.99 6.49 -4.05
C ASN A 109 -12.62 6.78 -2.58
N ALA A 110 -11.34 6.63 -2.25
CA ALA A 110 -10.75 7.08 -0.98
C ALA A 110 -9.31 7.54 -1.20
N ILE A 111 -8.86 8.44 -0.34
CA ILE A 111 -7.49 8.99 -0.37
C ILE A 111 -6.83 8.75 0.99
N VAL A 112 -5.62 8.20 0.94
CA VAL A 112 -4.66 8.22 2.03
C VAL A 112 -3.69 9.34 1.73
N ALA A 113 -3.85 10.45 2.44
CA ALA A 113 -3.10 11.68 2.21
C ALA A 113 -1.75 11.67 2.96
N HIS A 114 -0.97 12.71 2.79
CA HIS A 114 0.26 12.91 3.56
C HIS A 114 0.10 14.01 4.62
N ALA A 115 0.74 13.80 5.77
CA ALA A 115 1.08 14.83 6.75
C ALA A 115 2.34 14.44 7.50
N TRP A 116 3.29 15.37 7.69
CA TRP A 116 4.35 15.17 8.68
C TRP A 116 3.76 15.33 10.07
N ILE A 117 3.59 14.21 10.79
CA ILE A 117 2.89 14.18 12.08
C ILE A 117 3.75 14.64 13.27
N ASP A 118 5.04 14.80 13.06
CA ASP A 118 6.04 15.23 14.03
C ASP A 118 6.42 16.72 13.92
N GLU A 119 5.83 17.45 12.98
CA GLU A 119 6.07 18.88 12.79
C GLU A 119 5.13 19.73 13.65
N PRO A 120 5.53 20.97 14.00
CA PRO A 120 4.73 21.86 14.86
C PRO A 120 3.34 22.18 14.31
N ASN A 121 3.16 22.19 12.98
CA ASN A 121 1.89 22.48 12.30
C ASN A 121 1.13 21.21 11.89
N SER A 122 1.50 20.05 12.42
CA SER A 122 0.93 18.75 12.01
C SER A 122 -0.59 18.72 12.16
N GLU A 123 -1.14 19.24 13.25
CA GLU A 123 -2.59 19.23 13.46
C GLU A 123 -3.33 20.11 12.44
N GLU A 124 -2.80 21.28 12.10
CA GLU A 124 -3.36 22.14 11.05
C GLU A 124 -3.44 21.38 9.71
N ILE A 125 -2.35 20.74 9.31
CA ILE A 125 -2.31 19.97 8.07
C ILE A 125 -3.28 18.78 8.12
N ILE A 126 -3.35 18.06 9.23
CA ILE A 126 -4.29 16.92 9.41
C ILE A 126 -5.75 17.40 9.28
N VAL A 127 -6.09 18.55 9.88
CA VAL A 127 -7.43 19.14 9.79
C VAL A 127 -7.76 19.53 8.34
N ARG A 128 -6.82 20.18 7.63
CA ARG A 128 -7.00 20.51 6.21
C ARG A 128 -7.19 19.25 5.35
N GLN A 129 -6.39 18.22 5.57
CA GLN A 129 -6.55 16.93 4.88
C GLN A 129 -7.91 16.31 5.17
N LYS A 130 -8.32 16.25 6.44
CA LYS A 130 -9.60 15.69 6.88
C LYS A 130 -10.82 16.43 6.33
N ALA A 131 -10.70 17.72 6.04
CA ALA A 131 -11.80 18.51 5.46
C ALA A 131 -12.21 18.02 4.07
N MET A 132 -11.34 17.33 3.34
CA MET A 132 -11.66 16.73 2.04
C MET A 132 -12.35 15.37 2.25
N SER A 133 -13.56 15.26 1.70
CA SER A 133 -14.51 14.16 1.99
C SER A 133 -13.99 12.76 1.64
N LEU A 134 -13.01 12.64 0.74
CA LEU A 134 -12.42 11.36 0.32
C LEU A 134 -11.27 10.90 1.23
N VAL A 135 -10.73 11.77 2.08
CA VAL A 135 -9.60 11.42 2.94
C VAL A 135 -10.05 10.46 4.05
N ARG A 136 -9.35 9.34 4.18
CA ARG A 136 -9.61 8.28 5.16
C ARG A 136 -8.45 8.01 6.09
N GLY A 137 -7.25 8.37 5.68
CA GLY A 137 -6.04 8.10 6.44
C GLY A 137 -4.87 8.96 6.01
N ILE A 138 -3.79 8.80 6.74
CA ILE A 138 -2.51 9.45 6.47
C ILE A 138 -1.44 8.37 6.29
N ARG A 139 -0.64 8.51 5.24
CA ARG A 139 0.63 7.81 5.13
C ARG A 139 1.76 8.77 5.48
N THR A 140 2.39 8.52 6.59
CA THR A 140 3.60 9.19 7.03
C THR A 140 4.62 8.12 7.38
N LYS A 141 5.86 8.33 6.97
CA LYS A 141 6.92 7.33 7.07
C LYS A 141 7.88 7.74 8.18
N PRO A 142 8.02 6.93 9.24
CA PRO A 142 9.10 7.14 10.18
C PRO A 142 10.44 6.91 9.47
N ILE A 143 11.52 7.45 10.04
CA ILE A 143 12.85 7.03 9.62
C ILE A 143 13.04 5.56 9.96
N ILE A 144 13.76 4.86 9.09
CA ILE A 144 14.12 3.44 9.26
C ILE A 144 15.64 3.30 9.24
N SER A 145 16.15 2.27 9.89
CA SER A 145 17.57 1.93 9.82
C SER A 145 17.93 1.38 8.43
N LYS A 146 19.23 1.42 8.09
CA LYS A 146 19.72 0.96 6.79
C LYS A 146 19.59 -0.55 6.59
N GLY A 147 19.56 -1.31 7.67
CA GLY A 147 19.44 -2.76 7.60
C GLY A 147 19.04 -3.39 8.93
N PRO A 148 18.77 -4.70 8.93
CA PRO A 148 18.49 -5.45 10.15
C PRO A 148 19.71 -5.41 11.09
N GLY A 149 19.46 -5.19 12.38
CA GLY A 149 20.51 -5.06 13.38
C GLY A 149 20.94 -3.62 13.68
N ASP A 150 20.68 -2.68 12.77
CA ASP A 150 20.85 -1.26 13.04
C ASP A 150 19.61 -0.69 13.75
N SER A 151 19.80 0.39 14.50
CA SER A 151 18.71 1.06 15.21
C SER A 151 18.69 2.57 14.95
N VAL A 152 17.48 3.09 14.75
CA VAL A 152 17.21 4.54 14.74
C VAL A 152 16.34 4.93 15.93
N ARG A 153 16.15 4.04 16.87
CA ARG A 153 15.28 4.18 18.04
C ARG A 153 15.65 5.43 18.85
N GLY A 154 14.67 6.27 19.11
CA GLY A 154 14.86 7.53 19.84
C GLY A 154 15.46 8.68 19.03
N GLN A 155 15.84 8.47 17.77
CA GLN A 155 16.23 9.57 16.89
C GLN A 155 15.00 10.41 16.49
N PRO A 156 15.17 11.69 16.14
CA PRO A 156 14.08 12.49 15.58
C PRO A 156 13.42 11.79 14.40
N ARG A 157 12.09 11.78 14.37
CA ARG A 157 11.25 11.12 13.36
C ARG A 157 11.28 9.59 13.39
N SER A 158 11.95 8.95 14.33
CA SER A 158 11.74 7.51 14.57
C SER A 158 10.35 7.27 15.16
N MET A 159 9.89 6.03 15.12
CA MET A 159 8.61 5.65 15.77
C MET A 159 8.61 5.89 17.27
N GLN A 160 9.80 6.01 17.90
CA GLN A 160 9.97 6.27 19.34
C GLN A 160 10.11 7.75 19.67
N ASP A 161 10.22 8.64 18.67
CA ASP A 161 10.23 10.11 18.91
C ASP A 161 8.90 10.50 19.58
N PRO A 162 8.94 11.21 20.73
CA PRO A 162 7.72 11.68 21.39
C PRO A 162 6.80 12.53 20.50
N ARG A 163 7.38 13.32 19.59
CA ARG A 163 6.60 14.11 18.64
C ARG A 163 5.86 13.21 17.64
N TRP A 164 6.53 12.16 17.15
CA TRP A 164 5.89 11.17 16.29
C TRP A 164 4.70 10.48 16.97
N ARG A 165 4.88 10.02 18.22
CA ARG A 165 3.82 9.41 19.02
C ARG A 165 2.66 10.36 19.28
N ASN A 166 2.96 11.63 19.61
CA ASN A 166 1.92 12.65 19.70
C ASN A 166 1.15 12.82 18.39
N GLY A 167 1.86 12.81 17.26
CA GLY A 167 1.23 12.86 15.93
C GLY A 167 0.30 11.68 15.64
N LEU A 168 0.64 10.47 16.09
CA LEU A 168 -0.27 9.32 15.99
C LEU A 168 -1.54 9.53 16.84
N SER A 169 -1.42 10.16 18.01
CA SER A 169 -2.59 10.54 18.82
C SER A 169 -3.48 11.57 18.12
N LEU A 170 -2.90 12.45 17.28
CA LEU A 170 -3.69 13.37 16.44
C LEU A 170 -4.47 12.61 15.36
N LEU A 171 -3.87 11.59 14.72
CA LEU A 171 -4.61 10.75 13.76
C LEU A 171 -5.79 10.05 14.42
N GLU A 172 -5.59 9.50 15.62
CA GLU A 172 -6.65 8.89 16.42
C GLU A 172 -7.75 9.89 16.77
N LYS A 173 -7.39 11.11 17.22
CA LYS A 173 -8.30 12.21 17.54
C LYS A 173 -9.17 12.61 16.35
N HIS A 174 -8.59 12.65 15.16
CA HIS A 174 -9.28 13.06 13.94
C HIS A 174 -9.91 11.89 13.16
N ASP A 175 -9.97 10.69 13.74
CA ASP A 175 -10.55 9.47 13.11
C ASP A 175 -9.95 9.17 11.71
N LEU A 176 -8.63 9.32 11.57
CA LEU A 176 -7.87 8.96 10.39
C LEU A 176 -7.08 7.67 10.63
N SER A 177 -6.93 6.83 9.62
CA SER A 177 -6.06 5.67 9.70
C SER A 177 -4.59 6.05 9.51
N TRP A 178 -3.71 5.21 10.03
CA TRP A 178 -2.29 5.25 9.68
C TRP A 178 -1.94 4.14 8.69
N ASP A 179 -1.53 4.53 7.50
CA ASP A 179 -0.94 3.62 6.53
C ASP A 179 0.54 3.45 6.88
N LEU A 180 0.82 2.43 7.69
CA LEU A 180 2.14 2.12 8.23
C LEU A 180 3.05 1.55 7.12
N ARG A 181 4.12 2.27 6.80
CA ARG A 181 5.13 1.83 5.86
C ARG A 181 6.49 1.74 6.55
N VAL A 182 6.89 0.55 6.91
CA VAL A 182 8.21 0.20 7.47
C VAL A 182 8.71 -1.10 6.85
N THR A 183 10.01 -1.36 6.99
CA THR A 183 10.63 -2.61 6.56
C THR A 183 10.48 -3.70 7.62
N TRP A 184 10.65 -4.95 7.20
CA TRP A 184 10.37 -6.14 8.00
C TRP A 184 11.12 -6.18 9.35
N TRP A 185 12.29 -5.57 9.45
CA TRP A 185 13.07 -5.53 10.71
C TRP A 185 12.59 -4.47 11.71
N HIS A 186 11.63 -3.63 11.34
CA HIS A 186 11.00 -2.65 12.23
C HIS A 186 9.58 -3.06 12.69
N LEU A 187 9.08 -4.24 12.29
CA LEU A 187 7.68 -4.62 12.58
C LEU A 187 7.41 -4.83 14.07
N GLU A 188 8.35 -5.41 14.83
CA GLU A 188 8.20 -5.56 16.27
C GLU A 188 8.19 -4.21 16.99
N GLU A 189 9.06 -3.29 16.56
CA GLU A 189 9.07 -1.91 17.05
C GLU A 189 7.77 -1.18 16.71
N ALA A 190 7.24 -1.38 15.50
CA ALA A 190 5.94 -0.83 15.11
C ALA A 190 4.81 -1.38 15.98
N ALA A 191 4.83 -2.67 16.34
CA ALA A 191 3.85 -3.27 17.23
C ALA A 191 3.88 -2.67 18.65
N GLU A 192 5.06 -2.30 19.16
CA GLU A 192 5.17 -1.60 20.44
C GLU A 192 4.43 -0.25 20.39
N VAL A 193 4.68 0.54 19.33
CA VAL A 193 4.09 1.86 19.17
C VAL A 193 2.59 1.78 18.93
N VAL A 194 2.13 0.89 18.05
CA VAL A 194 0.69 0.73 17.76
C VAL A 194 -0.09 0.29 19.00
N ARG A 195 0.51 -0.48 19.90
CA ARG A 195 -0.11 -0.91 21.17
C ARG A 195 -0.49 0.28 22.07
N GLU A 196 0.25 1.39 21.97
CA GLU A 196 -0.04 2.61 22.75
C GLU A 196 -1.24 3.41 22.19
N HIS A 197 -1.68 3.06 20.94
CA HIS A 197 -2.77 3.73 20.24
C HIS A 197 -3.91 2.75 19.90
N PRO A 198 -4.63 2.19 20.89
CA PRO A 198 -5.56 1.07 20.68
C PRO A 198 -6.80 1.42 19.83
N ARG A 199 -7.12 2.70 19.66
CA ARG A 199 -8.23 3.14 18.83
C ARG A 199 -7.79 3.57 17.42
N LEU A 200 -6.49 3.74 17.20
CA LEU A 200 -5.95 4.09 15.89
C LEU A 200 -6.11 2.91 14.93
N ARG A 201 -6.78 3.13 13.81
CA ARG A 201 -6.81 2.15 12.74
C ARG A 201 -5.50 2.19 11.98
N VAL A 202 -4.86 1.04 11.88
CA VAL A 202 -3.55 0.90 11.22
C VAL A 202 -3.66 -0.12 10.10
N VAL A 203 -3.05 0.15 8.96
CA VAL A 203 -2.85 -0.85 7.92
C VAL A 203 -1.38 -0.90 7.52
N LEU A 204 -0.78 -2.07 7.67
CA LEU A 204 0.59 -2.33 7.25
C LEU A 204 0.64 -2.36 5.72
N ASN A 205 1.44 -1.49 5.12
CA ASN A 205 1.65 -1.48 3.68
C ASN A 205 2.63 -2.59 3.26
N HIS A 206 2.34 -3.23 2.12
CA HIS A 206 3.25 -4.12 1.41
C HIS A 206 3.79 -5.28 2.25
N THR A 207 2.95 -5.84 3.13
CA THR A 207 3.34 -6.93 4.04
C THR A 207 4.62 -6.65 4.85
N GLY A 208 4.96 -5.37 5.07
CA GLY A 208 6.17 -4.95 5.78
C GLY A 208 7.46 -5.19 4.99
N TYR A 209 7.38 -5.23 3.65
CA TYR A 209 8.54 -5.36 2.76
C TYR A 209 9.49 -6.51 3.12
N PRO A 210 9.10 -7.78 3.02
CA PRO A 210 10.01 -8.92 3.20
C PRO A 210 10.98 -9.03 2.00
N LEU A 211 11.91 -8.09 1.87
CA LEU A 211 12.82 -7.95 0.74
C LEU A 211 13.91 -9.03 0.72
N ASP A 212 14.32 -9.49 1.90
CA ASP A 212 15.19 -10.66 2.07
C ASP A 212 14.31 -11.91 2.26
N ARG A 213 14.45 -12.86 1.36
CA ARG A 213 13.70 -14.13 1.34
C ARG A 213 14.46 -15.29 1.96
N SER A 214 15.61 -15.04 2.61
CA SER A 214 16.33 -16.08 3.36
C SER A 214 15.44 -16.63 4.49
N PRO A 215 15.61 -17.91 4.88
CA PRO A 215 14.85 -18.50 5.98
C PRO A 215 14.95 -17.70 7.28
N GLU A 216 16.11 -17.15 7.57
CA GLU A 216 16.42 -16.36 8.77
C GLU A 216 15.64 -15.03 8.75
N ALA A 217 15.70 -14.29 7.64
CA ALA A 217 14.98 -13.04 7.47
C ALA A 217 13.45 -13.25 7.51
N LEU A 218 12.96 -14.29 6.85
CA LEU A 218 11.54 -14.63 6.87
C LEU A 218 11.04 -15.06 8.26
N LYS A 219 11.91 -15.66 9.09
CA LYS A 219 11.59 -15.98 10.47
C LYS A 219 11.38 -14.70 11.29
N VAL A 220 12.25 -13.71 11.13
CA VAL A 220 12.12 -12.40 11.81
C VAL A 220 10.90 -11.67 11.29
N TRP A 221 10.68 -11.64 9.98
CA TRP A 221 9.50 -11.05 9.36
C TRP A 221 8.19 -11.64 9.91
N ARG A 222 8.06 -12.99 9.97
CA ARG A 222 6.86 -13.65 10.52
C ARG A 222 6.62 -13.23 11.97
N ARG A 223 7.66 -13.22 12.81
CA ARG A 223 7.55 -12.79 14.20
C ARG A 223 7.04 -11.34 14.32
N GLY A 224 7.54 -10.44 13.50
CA GLY A 224 7.07 -9.05 13.45
C GLY A 224 5.61 -8.93 12.96
N MET A 225 5.23 -9.71 11.95
CA MET A 225 3.85 -9.81 11.47
C MET A 225 2.91 -10.34 12.57
N GLU A 226 3.32 -11.39 13.28
CA GLU A 226 2.57 -11.96 14.40
C GLU A 226 2.42 -10.96 15.55
N ALA A 227 3.46 -10.18 15.87
CA ALA A 227 3.40 -9.14 16.88
C ALA A 227 2.36 -8.06 16.56
N LEU A 228 2.28 -7.63 15.29
CA LEU A 228 1.25 -6.70 14.82
C LEU A 228 -0.14 -7.34 14.79
N ALA A 229 -0.25 -8.57 14.31
CA ALA A 229 -1.52 -9.28 14.20
C ALA A 229 -2.14 -9.63 15.56
N ALA A 230 -1.31 -9.77 16.61
CA ALA A 230 -1.75 -10.01 17.99
C ALA A 230 -2.40 -8.79 18.65
N LEU A 231 -2.26 -7.60 18.06
CA LEU A 231 -2.90 -6.40 18.56
C LEU A 231 -4.43 -6.44 18.29
N PRO A 232 -5.24 -5.66 19.03
CA PRO A 232 -6.68 -5.59 18.80
C PRO A 232 -7.03 -5.31 17.33
N ASN A 233 -8.26 -5.58 16.93
CA ASN A 233 -8.78 -5.62 15.54
C ASN A 233 -8.62 -4.35 14.69
N ASN A 234 -7.80 -3.40 15.11
CA ASN A 234 -7.50 -2.17 14.41
C ASN A 234 -6.30 -2.25 13.46
N VAL A 235 -5.55 -3.38 13.45
CA VAL A 235 -4.38 -3.56 12.56
C VAL A 235 -4.71 -4.50 11.41
N HIS A 236 -4.56 -3.97 10.18
CA HIS A 236 -4.81 -4.68 8.93
C HIS A 236 -3.51 -4.81 8.12
N CYS A 237 -3.53 -5.59 7.05
CA CYS A 237 -2.38 -5.82 6.17
C CYS A 237 -2.77 -5.66 4.70
N LYS A 238 -2.02 -4.84 3.95
CA LYS A 238 -2.09 -4.79 2.48
C LYS A 238 -1.11 -5.78 1.89
N ILE A 239 -1.63 -6.70 1.10
CA ILE A 239 -0.83 -7.66 0.32
C ILE A 239 -0.54 -7.02 -1.03
N SER A 240 0.63 -6.40 -1.15
CA SER A 240 1.12 -5.66 -2.30
C SER A 240 2.62 -5.42 -2.17
N GLY A 241 3.27 -4.80 -3.17
CA GLY A 241 4.68 -4.40 -3.07
C GLY A 241 5.62 -5.59 -2.81
N LEU A 242 5.32 -6.76 -3.37
CA LEU A 242 6.04 -8.01 -3.13
C LEU A 242 7.31 -8.15 -4.01
N THR A 243 7.71 -7.06 -4.62
CA THR A 243 8.90 -6.99 -5.49
C THR A 243 10.17 -7.16 -4.66
N VAL A 244 11.10 -7.98 -5.15
CA VAL A 244 12.47 -8.11 -4.64
C VAL A 244 13.43 -7.57 -5.70
N LEU A 245 14.36 -6.71 -5.30
CA LEU A 245 15.34 -6.12 -6.20
C LEU A 245 16.16 -7.21 -6.91
N GLY A 246 16.35 -7.08 -8.22
CA GLY A 246 17.11 -8.03 -9.03
C GLY A 246 16.40 -9.37 -9.30
N GLN A 247 15.19 -9.57 -8.77
CA GLN A 247 14.42 -10.80 -8.98
C GLN A 247 13.18 -10.53 -9.85
N PRO A 248 12.77 -11.51 -10.70
CA PRO A 248 11.49 -11.43 -11.40
C PRO A 248 10.35 -11.58 -10.38
N TRP A 249 9.25 -10.87 -10.60
CA TRP A 249 8.04 -11.10 -9.85
C TRP A 249 7.36 -12.36 -10.39
N THR A 250 7.27 -13.42 -9.59
CA THR A 250 6.58 -14.66 -9.97
C THR A 250 5.63 -15.10 -8.87
N LEU A 251 4.55 -15.80 -9.26
CA LEU A 251 3.63 -16.39 -8.28
C LEU A 251 4.36 -17.36 -7.35
N ALA A 252 5.23 -18.22 -7.89
CA ALA A 252 5.96 -19.21 -7.09
C ALA A 252 6.80 -18.58 -5.97
N ALA A 253 7.45 -17.44 -6.25
CA ALA A 253 8.24 -16.72 -5.26
C ALA A 253 7.38 -15.97 -4.23
N ASN A 254 6.20 -15.50 -4.60
CA ASN A 254 5.38 -14.62 -3.77
C ASN A 254 4.20 -15.33 -3.08
N GLN A 255 3.73 -16.47 -3.59
CA GLN A 255 2.62 -17.23 -2.98
C GLN A 255 2.88 -17.59 -1.51
N PRO A 256 4.07 -18.05 -1.08
CA PRO A 256 4.33 -18.32 0.34
C PRO A 256 4.14 -17.08 1.23
N ILE A 257 4.52 -15.89 0.75
CA ILE A 257 4.36 -14.63 1.48
C ILE A 257 2.89 -14.23 1.58
N ILE A 258 2.15 -14.37 0.47
CA ILE A 258 0.70 -14.12 0.42
C ILE A 258 -0.02 -15.03 1.43
N CYS A 259 0.26 -16.33 1.37
CA CYS A 259 -0.34 -17.32 2.27
C CYS A 259 0.02 -17.07 3.74
N ASP A 260 1.27 -16.76 4.05
CA ASP A 260 1.70 -16.43 5.41
C ASP A 260 1.03 -15.15 5.93
N ALA A 261 0.94 -14.10 5.12
CA ALA A 261 0.24 -12.87 5.51
C ALA A 261 -1.22 -13.14 5.85
N ILE A 262 -1.94 -13.88 5.00
CA ILE A 262 -3.34 -14.26 5.24
C ILE A 262 -3.47 -15.17 6.48
N ARG A 263 -2.58 -16.14 6.64
CA ARG A 263 -2.58 -17.03 7.81
C ARG A 263 -2.35 -16.27 9.12
N ILE A 264 -1.43 -15.29 9.13
CA ILE A 264 -1.05 -14.54 10.34
C ILE A 264 -2.11 -13.51 10.72
N PHE A 265 -2.58 -12.70 9.78
CA PHE A 265 -3.56 -11.64 10.05
C PHE A 265 -5.01 -12.14 10.04
N GLY A 266 -5.26 -13.27 9.39
CA GLY A 266 -6.60 -13.76 9.11
C GLY A 266 -7.24 -13.06 7.91
N VAL A 267 -8.21 -13.76 7.30
CA VAL A 267 -8.93 -13.28 6.10
C VAL A 267 -9.58 -11.91 6.32
N GLU A 268 -10.11 -11.65 7.52
CA GLU A 268 -10.87 -10.43 7.86
C GLU A 268 -10.01 -9.16 7.88
N ARG A 269 -8.68 -9.29 7.94
CA ARG A 269 -7.77 -8.17 8.12
C ARG A 269 -6.72 -8.02 7.01
N CYS A 270 -6.81 -8.82 5.95
CA CYS A 270 -5.98 -8.70 4.76
C CYS A 270 -6.75 -8.06 3.61
N MET A 271 -6.07 -7.29 2.77
CA MET A 271 -6.62 -6.74 1.54
C MET A 271 -5.56 -6.73 0.44
N PHE A 272 -5.94 -7.11 -0.78
CA PHE A 272 -5.05 -7.00 -1.93
C PHE A 272 -4.97 -5.56 -2.44
N ALA A 273 -3.81 -5.23 -2.99
CA ALA A 273 -3.54 -3.92 -3.58
C ALA A 273 -2.50 -4.02 -4.69
N SER A 274 -2.60 -3.16 -5.69
CA SER A 274 -1.71 -3.22 -6.85
C SER A 274 -0.36 -2.57 -6.63
N ASN A 275 -0.29 -1.50 -5.85
CA ASN A 275 0.86 -0.60 -5.79
C ASN A 275 1.21 -0.01 -7.19
N PHE A 276 0.23 0.09 -8.10
CA PHE A 276 0.45 0.63 -9.45
C PHE A 276 0.59 2.15 -9.42
N PRO A 277 1.42 2.70 -10.31
CA PRO A 277 2.21 2.04 -11.36
C PRO A 277 3.56 1.49 -10.88
N VAL A 278 3.90 1.56 -9.59
CA VAL A 278 5.22 1.17 -9.07
C VAL A 278 5.51 -0.31 -9.33
N ASP A 279 4.61 -1.22 -8.99
CA ASP A 279 4.76 -2.65 -9.25
C ASP A 279 4.65 -2.99 -10.75
N GLY A 280 4.18 -2.04 -11.57
CA GLY A 280 4.24 -2.10 -13.04
C GLY A 280 5.64 -2.22 -13.61
N LEU A 281 6.68 -1.88 -12.85
CA LEU A 281 8.09 -2.15 -13.20
C LEU A 281 8.40 -3.65 -13.32
N LYS A 282 7.56 -4.53 -12.80
CA LYS A 282 7.79 -5.98 -12.71
C LYS A 282 6.72 -6.82 -13.39
N GLY A 283 5.62 -6.23 -13.82
CA GLY A 283 4.55 -6.94 -14.50
C GLY A 283 3.33 -6.08 -14.74
N SER A 284 2.40 -6.52 -15.58
CA SER A 284 1.13 -5.81 -15.79
C SER A 284 0.22 -5.90 -14.55
N TRP A 285 -0.71 -4.99 -14.43
CA TRP A 285 -1.76 -5.04 -13.41
C TRP A 285 -2.57 -6.34 -13.51
N ASP A 286 -2.92 -6.74 -14.73
CA ASP A 286 -3.59 -7.99 -15.05
C ASP A 286 -2.80 -9.21 -14.53
N TYR A 287 -1.50 -9.28 -14.81
CA TYR A 287 -0.65 -10.37 -14.32
C TYR A 287 -0.65 -10.45 -12.80
N LEU A 288 -0.49 -9.31 -12.13
CA LEU A 288 -0.44 -9.22 -10.68
C LEU A 288 -1.73 -9.75 -10.04
N TYR A 289 -2.90 -9.23 -10.48
CA TYR A 289 -4.18 -9.65 -9.91
C TYR A 289 -4.58 -11.07 -10.32
N SER A 290 -4.21 -11.53 -11.52
CA SER A 290 -4.35 -12.94 -11.91
C SER A 290 -3.55 -13.86 -10.98
N CYS A 291 -2.34 -13.46 -10.59
CA CYS A 291 -1.54 -14.18 -9.61
C CYS A 291 -2.18 -14.17 -8.21
N PHE A 292 -2.75 -13.05 -7.75
CA PHE A 292 -3.48 -13.00 -6.47
C PHE A 292 -4.72 -13.91 -6.49
N LYS A 293 -5.49 -13.88 -7.58
CA LYS A 293 -6.64 -14.77 -7.78
C LYS A 293 -6.21 -16.25 -7.76
N LYS A 294 -5.10 -16.59 -8.40
CA LYS A 294 -4.54 -17.95 -8.40
C LYS A 294 -4.04 -18.36 -7.02
N ALA A 295 -3.35 -17.51 -6.30
CA ALA A 295 -2.87 -17.78 -4.94
C ALA A 295 -4.00 -18.12 -3.95
N THR A 296 -5.21 -17.65 -4.23
CA THR A 296 -6.40 -17.82 -3.38
C THR A 296 -7.50 -18.70 -4.02
N ALA A 297 -7.19 -19.39 -5.11
CA ALA A 297 -8.20 -20.14 -5.89
C ALA A 297 -8.93 -21.21 -5.07
N GLU A 298 -8.23 -21.86 -4.14
CA GLU A 298 -8.78 -22.91 -3.28
C GLU A 298 -9.51 -22.38 -2.04
N MET A 299 -9.52 -21.05 -1.84
CA MET A 299 -10.21 -20.43 -0.70
C MET A 299 -11.73 -20.35 -0.97
N PRO A 300 -12.57 -20.38 0.08
CA PRO A 300 -14.00 -20.16 -0.07
C PRO A 300 -14.30 -18.83 -0.78
N PRO A 301 -15.32 -18.79 -1.68
CA PRO A 301 -15.68 -17.57 -2.41
C PRO A 301 -15.93 -16.35 -1.49
N ALA A 302 -16.56 -16.57 -0.33
CA ALA A 302 -16.80 -15.51 0.66
C ALA A 302 -15.48 -14.92 1.21
N ASP A 303 -14.47 -15.76 1.44
CA ASP A 303 -13.17 -15.29 1.94
C ASP A 303 -12.39 -14.55 0.85
N ARG A 304 -12.45 -15.03 -0.40
CA ARG A 304 -11.89 -14.30 -1.54
C ARG A 304 -12.54 -12.91 -1.67
N LYS A 305 -13.85 -12.80 -1.56
CA LYS A 305 -14.57 -11.53 -1.63
C LYS A 305 -14.11 -10.54 -0.55
N LYS A 306 -13.85 -11.01 0.68
CA LYS A 306 -13.28 -10.19 1.74
C LYS A 306 -11.91 -9.65 1.37
N LEU A 307 -11.00 -10.53 0.92
CA LEU A 307 -9.62 -10.18 0.56
C LEU A 307 -9.55 -9.19 -0.62
N PHE A 308 -10.42 -9.34 -1.62
CA PHE A 308 -10.38 -8.54 -2.85
C PHE A 308 -11.21 -7.25 -2.77
N SER A 309 -12.21 -7.16 -1.87
CA SER A 309 -13.08 -5.98 -1.83
C SER A 309 -13.57 -5.59 -0.43
N GLU A 310 -14.25 -6.47 0.30
CA GLU A 310 -15.06 -6.08 1.47
C GLU A 310 -14.20 -5.49 2.60
N ASN A 311 -13.00 -6.02 2.82
CA ASN A 311 -12.10 -5.52 3.87
C ASN A 311 -11.62 -4.09 3.57
N ALA A 312 -11.29 -3.79 2.31
CA ALA A 312 -10.90 -2.43 1.91
C ALA A 312 -12.07 -1.46 1.99
N LEU A 313 -13.28 -1.85 1.52
CA LEU A 313 -14.49 -1.05 1.66
C LEU A 313 -14.75 -0.69 3.12
N ARG A 314 -14.69 -1.68 4.02
CA ARG A 314 -14.91 -1.51 5.46
C ARG A 314 -13.84 -0.63 6.10
N PHE A 315 -12.57 -0.92 5.84
CA PHE A 315 -11.45 -0.22 6.46
C PHE A 315 -11.43 1.27 6.06
N TYR A 316 -11.57 1.55 4.77
CA TYR A 316 -11.56 2.92 4.23
C TYR A 316 -12.96 3.56 4.19
N ARG A 317 -13.99 2.87 4.69
CA ARG A 317 -15.38 3.39 4.76
C ARG A 317 -15.86 3.88 3.40
N ILE A 318 -15.56 3.13 2.35
CA ILE A 318 -16.03 3.40 0.99
C ILE A 318 -17.46 2.86 0.87
N ARG A 319 -18.36 3.68 0.34
CA ARG A 319 -19.70 3.27 -0.05
C ARG A 319 -19.72 3.15 -1.57
N LEU A 320 -20.26 2.07 -2.06
CA LEU A 320 -20.56 1.89 -3.48
C LEU A 320 -22.01 2.35 -3.65
N ASP A 321 -22.24 3.20 -4.64
CA ASP A 321 -23.58 3.68 -5.01
C ASP A 321 -24.37 2.59 -5.75
#